data_eb8e29ee9a77852263a4d0479a4af075
#
_entry.id   eb8e29ee9a77852263a4d0479a4af075
#
_cell.length_a   1.000
_cell.length_b   1.000
_cell.length_c   1.000
_cell.angle_alpha   90.00
_cell.angle_beta   90.00
_cell.angle_gamma   90.00
#
_symmetry.space_group_name_H-M   'P 1'
#
loop_
_entity.id
_entity.type
_entity.pdbx_description
1 polymer ?
#
loop_
_entity_poly.entity_id
_entity_poly.type
_entity_poly.pdbx_seq_one_letter_code
_entity_poly.pdbx_strand_id
1 'polypeptide(L)'
;MIKVSSCPSLKKLITLGICAMPRKINNPHMKSILENFQRFEEFKIIIFTEEIIFKYEIEKWPLVDALIIFYSDGFPYNRALKYINLRKPFLVNDFEMQKVFWDRVKVLKILEEAGIPIPPHIIADGCENEEIDNDGKIMN
;
A
#
# COMPACT_ATOMS: atom_id res chain seq x y z
N MET A 1 32.53 -41.36 -12.94
CA MET A 1 32.46 -39.91 -12.70
C MET A 1 31.17 -39.38 -13.29
N ILE A 2 30.09 -39.26 -12.48
CA ILE A 2 28.77 -38.84 -12.93
C ILE A 2 28.76 -37.32 -12.80
N LYS A 3 28.74 -36.61 -13.93
CA LYS A 3 28.50 -35.18 -13.95
C LYS A 3 27.02 -34.94 -13.56
N VAL A 4 26.80 -34.45 -12.34
CA VAL A 4 25.53 -33.92 -11.95
C VAL A 4 25.34 -32.60 -12.71
N SER A 5 24.53 -32.65 -13.76
CA SER A 5 24.05 -31.49 -14.49
C SER A 5 23.19 -30.66 -13.52
N SER A 6 23.70 -29.53 -13.04
CA SER A 6 22.91 -28.56 -12.31
C SER A 6 21.85 -28.01 -13.28
N CYS A 7 20.62 -28.45 -13.12
CA CYS A 7 19.49 -27.82 -13.77
C CYS A 7 19.45 -26.33 -13.37
N PRO A 8 19.45 -25.36 -14.30
CA PRO A 8 19.25 -23.97 -13.93
C PRO A 8 17.85 -23.86 -13.34
N SER A 9 17.75 -23.58 -12.04
CA SER A 9 16.45 -23.29 -11.44
C SER A 9 15.91 -22.08 -12.17
N LEU A 10 14.81 -22.24 -12.88
CA LEU A 10 14.04 -21.15 -13.47
C LEU A 10 13.70 -20.19 -12.32
N LYS A 11 14.44 -19.07 -12.22
CA LYS A 11 14.13 -18.01 -11.25
C LYS A 11 12.69 -17.56 -11.50
N LYS A 12 11.82 -17.76 -10.53
CA LYS A 12 10.41 -17.35 -10.64
C LYS A 12 10.37 -15.82 -10.68
N LEU A 13 9.88 -15.25 -11.77
CA LEU A 13 9.64 -13.82 -11.88
C LEU A 13 8.49 -13.43 -10.94
N ILE A 14 8.76 -12.50 -10.03
CA ILE A 14 7.78 -11.97 -9.08
C ILE A 14 7.20 -10.67 -9.64
N THR A 15 5.90 -10.63 -9.82
CA THR A 15 5.20 -9.41 -10.23
C THR A 15 4.89 -8.56 -9.00
N LEU A 16 5.51 -7.38 -8.91
CA LEU A 16 5.32 -6.41 -7.84
C LEU A 16 4.39 -5.28 -8.30
N GLY A 17 3.19 -5.26 -7.76
CA GLY A 17 2.22 -4.19 -7.99
C GLY A 17 2.50 -2.96 -7.13
N ILE A 18 2.35 -1.78 -7.73
CA ILE A 18 2.41 -0.49 -7.02
C ILE A 18 1.05 0.19 -7.20
N CYS A 19 0.29 0.26 -6.12
CA CYS A 19 -1.04 0.86 -6.12
C CYS A 19 -1.06 2.09 -5.21
N ALA A 20 -1.00 3.27 -5.82
CA ALA A 20 -1.01 4.55 -5.13
C ALA A 20 -1.37 5.68 -6.10
N MET A 21 -1.71 6.84 -5.57
CA MET A 21 -1.95 8.03 -6.40
C MET A 21 -0.67 8.48 -7.11
N PRO A 22 -0.77 9.08 -8.33
CA PRO A 22 0.38 9.51 -9.13
C PRO A 22 1.37 10.38 -8.36
N ARG A 23 0.88 11.24 -7.47
CA ARG A 23 1.72 12.08 -6.60
C ARG A 23 2.66 11.28 -5.71
N LYS A 24 2.21 10.11 -5.22
CA LYS A 24 3.03 9.21 -4.38
C LYS A 24 4.03 8.43 -5.23
N ILE A 25 3.59 7.91 -6.38
CA ILE A 25 4.44 7.14 -7.31
C ILE A 25 5.56 8.00 -7.87
N ASN A 26 5.26 9.25 -8.23
CA ASN A 26 6.21 10.19 -8.81
C ASN A 26 7.13 10.87 -7.78
N ASN A 27 6.96 10.61 -6.48
CA ASN A 27 7.83 11.12 -5.45
C ASN A 27 9.27 10.59 -5.64
N PRO A 28 10.32 11.42 -5.46
CA PRO A 28 11.71 11.01 -5.64
C PRO A 28 12.09 9.77 -4.82
N HIS A 29 11.61 9.68 -3.57
CA HIS A 29 11.88 8.52 -2.71
C HIS A 29 11.27 7.23 -3.26
N MET A 30 10.02 7.30 -3.76
CA MET A 30 9.39 6.14 -4.38
C MET A 30 10.12 5.73 -5.66
N LYS A 31 10.50 6.68 -6.51
CA LYS A 31 11.30 6.40 -7.71
C LYS A 31 12.59 5.68 -7.37
N SER A 32 13.32 6.14 -6.35
CA SER A 32 14.55 5.47 -5.90
C SER A 32 14.31 4.03 -5.42
N ILE A 33 13.20 3.79 -4.70
CA ILE A 33 12.80 2.44 -4.29
C ILE A 33 12.52 1.57 -5.52
N LEU A 34 11.75 2.06 -6.48
CA LEU A 34 11.42 1.31 -7.69
C LEU A 34 12.63 1.03 -8.56
N GLU A 35 13.54 1.98 -8.70
CA GLU A 35 14.83 1.81 -9.40
C GLU A 35 15.68 0.72 -8.73
N ASN A 36 15.69 0.64 -7.40
CA ASN A 36 16.38 -0.42 -6.70
C ASN A 36 15.76 -1.80 -6.97
N PHE A 37 14.43 -1.92 -6.97
CA PHE A 37 13.77 -3.17 -7.35
C PHE A 37 14.08 -3.58 -8.79
N GLN A 38 14.14 -2.63 -9.72
CA GLN A 38 14.44 -2.89 -11.14
C GLN A 38 15.85 -3.42 -11.38
N ARG A 39 16.78 -3.24 -10.43
CA ARG A 39 18.12 -3.82 -10.53
C ARG A 39 18.15 -5.35 -10.33
N PHE A 40 17.07 -5.91 -9.81
CA PHE A 40 16.93 -7.34 -9.61
C PHE A 40 16.05 -7.93 -10.72
N GLU A 41 16.62 -8.85 -11.48
CA GLU A 41 15.92 -9.51 -12.60
C GLU A 41 14.72 -10.35 -12.16
N GLU A 42 14.62 -10.64 -10.86
CA GLU A 42 13.55 -11.40 -10.26
C GLU A 42 12.22 -10.62 -10.16
N PHE A 43 12.26 -9.29 -10.27
CA PHE A 43 11.07 -8.44 -10.10
C PHE A 43 10.61 -7.82 -11.41
N LYS A 44 9.31 -7.94 -11.66
CA LYS A 44 8.60 -7.18 -12.69
C LYS A 44 7.66 -6.19 -12.02
N ILE A 45 7.91 -4.89 -12.17
CA ILE A 45 7.08 -3.84 -11.57
C ILE A 45 5.87 -3.55 -12.46
N ILE A 46 4.68 -3.52 -11.84
CA ILE A 46 3.42 -3.14 -12.48
C ILE A 46 2.82 -1.97 -11.70
N ILE A 47 2.74 -0.80 -12.34
CA ILE A 47 2.13 0.38 -11.74
C ILE A 47 0.64 0.38 -12.06
N PHE A 48 -0.19 0.49 -11.02
CA PHE A 48 -1.63 0.68 -11.16
C PHE A 48 -1.87 2.15 -11.49
N THR A 49 -2.18 2.41 -12.75
CA THR A 49 -2.46 3.78 -13.20
C THR A 49 -3.73 4.31 -12.56
N GLU A 50 -3.86 5.63 -12.48
CA GLU A 50 -5.07 6.29 -11.99
C GLU A 50 -6.32 5.83 -12.75
N GLU A 51 -6.20 5.60 -14.05
CA GLU A 51 -7.28 5.05 -14.87
C GLU A 51 -7.73 3.65 -14.40
N ILE A 52 -6.80 2.76 -14.11
CA ILE A 52 -7.08 1.43 -13.56
C ILE A 52 -7.78 1.57 -12.22
N ILE A 53 -7.24 2.39 -11.32
CA ILE A 53 -7.73 2.55 -9.95
C ILE A 53 -9.17 3.09 -9.92
N PHE A 54 -9.52 4.04 -10.80
CA PHE A 54 -10.82 4.71 -10.77
C PHE A 54 -11.86 4.16 -11.75
N LYS A 55 -11.43 3.75 -12.95
CA LYS A 55 -12.38 3.46 -14.03
C LYS A 55 -12.60 1.97 -14.27
N TYR A 56 -11.56 1.13 -14.05
CA TYR A 56 -11.68 -0.29 -14.38
C TYR A 56 -12.39 -1.07 -13.28
N GLU A 57 -13.17 -2.07 -13.69
CA GLU A 57 -13.68 -3.09 -12.76
C GLU A 57 -12.53 -3.79 -12.07
N ILE A 58 -12.72 -4.14 -10.79
CA ILE A 58 -11.64 -4.69 -9.92
C ILE A 58 -11.10 -6.00 -10.49
N GLU A 59 -11.95 -6.76 -11.14
CA GLU A 59 -11.59 -8.01 -11.81
C GLU A 59 -10.62 -7.82 -12.97
N LYS A 60 -10.60 -6.62 -13.55
CA LYS A 60 -9.72 -6.23 -14.66
C LYS A 60 -8.40 -5.60 -14.21
N TRP A 61 -8.25 -5.41 -12.90
CA TRP A 61 -6.99 -4.89 -12.36
C TRP A 61 -5.86 -5.91 -12.59
N PRO A 62 -4.60 -5.46 -12.76
CA PRO A 62 -3.46 -6.35 -12.98
C PRO A 62 -3.35 -7.42 -11.89
N LEU A 63 -2.99 -8.65 -12.28
CA LEU A 63 -2.63 -9.70 -11.34
C LEU A 63 -1.19 -9.52 -10.92
N VAL A 64 -0.94 -9.52 -9.61
CA VAL A 64 0.39 -9.36 -9.03
C VAL A 64 0.62 -10.35 -7.91
N ASP A 65 1.87 -10.79 -7.74
CA ASP A 65 2.25 -11.70 -6.66
C ASP A 65 2.40 -10.95 -5.34
N ALA A 66 2.96 -9.74 -5.38
CA ALA A 66 3.13 -8.86 -4.24
C ALA A 66 2.60 -7.45 -4.55
N LEU A 67 2.14 -6.74 -3.53
CA LEU A 67 1.55 -5.42 -3.66
C LEU A 67 2.13 -4.46 -2.64
N ILE A 68 2.65 -3.33 -3.12
CA ILE A 68 2.89 -2.14 -2.31
C ILE A 68 1.73 -1.19 -2.55
N ILE A 69 1.04 -0.79 -1.50
CA ILE A 69 -0.15 0.03 -1.59
C ILE A 69 -0.10 1.18 -0.60
N PHE A 70 -0.32 2.41 -1.07
CA PHE A 70 -0.33 3.59 -0.21
C PHE A 70 -1.62 4.37 -0.34
N TYR A 71 -2.23 4.60 0.81
CA TYR A 71 -3.30 5.58 0.93
C TYR A 71 -2.75 7.00 0.84
N SER A 72 -3.53 7.86 0.22
CA SER A 72 -3.39 9.32 0.27
C SER A 72 -4.74 9.94 -0.05
N ASP A 73 -4.89 11.22 0.24
CA ASP A 73 -6.12 11.94 -0.07
C ASP A 73 -6.59 11.72 -1.53
N GLY A 74 -7.88 11.43 -1.69
CA GLY A 74 -8.50 11.06 -2.96
C GLY A 74 -8.25 9.61 -3.43
N PHE A 75 -7.52 8.78 -2.68
CA PHE A 75 -7.33 7.38 -3.05
C PHE A 75 -8.56 6.53 -2.69
N PRO A 76 -9.10 5.71 -3.61
CA PRO A 76 -10.32 4.95 -3.38
C PRO A 76 -10.06 3.71 -2.51
N TYR A 77 -9.98 3.90 -1.21
CA TYR A 77 -9.63 2.88 -0.21
C TYR A 77 -10.46 1.59 -0.35
N ASN A 78 -11.79 1.73 -0.46
CA ASN A 78 -12.68 0.58 -0.52
C ASN A 78 -12.48 -0.27 -1.79
N ARG A 79 -12.16 0.35 -2.92
CA ARG A 79 -11.85 -0.38 -4.16
C ARG A 79 -10.58 -1.19 -4.03
N ALA A 80 -9.56 -0.58 -3.43
CA ALA A 80 -8.29 -1.25 -3.16
C ALA A 80 -8.44 -2.42 -2.18
N LEU A 81 -9.24 -2.24 -1.12
CA LEU A 81 -9.55 -3.30 -0.17
C LEU A 81 -10.29 -4.48 -0.84
N LYS A 82 -11.27 -4.18 -1.71
CA LYS A 82 -11.96 -5.21 -2.50
C LYS A 82 -10.99 -5.98 -3.40
N TYR A 83 -10.04 -5.30 -4.05
CA TYR A 83 -9.00 -5.95 -4.85
C TYR A 83 -8.13 -6.88 -3.99
N ILE A 84 -7.65 -6.41 -2.83
CA ILE A 84 -6.85 -7.20 -1.90
C ILE A 84 -7.61 -8.47 -1.48
N ASN A 85 -8.88 -8.33 -1.11
CA ASN A 85 -9.72 -9.46 -0.69
C ASN A 85 -9.99 -10.45 -1.83
N LEU A 86 -10.16 -9.96 -3.07
CA LEU A 86 -10.40 -10.78 -4.24
C LEU A 86 -9.15 -11.55 -4.70
N ARG A 87 -8.00 -10.87 -4.76
CA ARG A 87 -6.76 -11.41 -5.37
C ARG A 87 -5.76 -11.95 -4.37
N LYS A 88 -5.82 -11.50 -3.12
CA LYS A 88 -4.97 -11.91 -2.00
C LYS A 88 -3.47 -11.88 -2.35
N PRO A 89 -2.95 -10.78 -2.93
CA PRO A 89 -1.53 -10.64 -3.17
C PRO A 89 -0.77 -10.62 -1.83
N PHE A 90 0.52 -10.92 -1.84
CA PHE A 90 1.36 -10.67 -0.67
C PHE A 90 1.46 -9.15 -0.43
N LEU A 91 0.95 -8.66 0.70
CA LEU A 91 1.04 -7.24 1.05
C LEU A 91 2.42 -6.95 1.64
N VAL A 92 3.18 -6.07 0.99
CA VAL A 92 4.49 -5.63 1.49
C VAL A 92 4.33 -4.70 2.70
N ASN A 93 3.25 -3.94 2.71
CA ASN A 93 2.88 -3.06 3.82
C ASN A 93 1.40 -3.28 4.20
N ASP A 94 1.10 -3.15 5.49
CA ASP A 94 -0.25 -3.35 6.01
C ASP A 94 -1.16 -2.18 5.60
N PHE A 95 -2.11 -2.47 4.70
CA PHE A 95 -3.00 -1.45 4.17
C PHE A 95 -4.09 -1.05 5.15
N GLU A 96 -4.59 -1.98 5.95
CA GLU A 96 -5.65 -1.69 6.93
C GLU A 96 -5.11 -0.85 8.08
N MET A 97 -3.89 -1.14 8.53
CA MET A 97 -3.22 -0.33 9.55
C MET A 97 -2.97 1.10 9.13
N GLN A 98 -2.83 1.38 7.82
CA GLN A 98 -2.70 2.76 7.34
C GLN A 98 -3.89 3.64 7.74
N LYS A 99 -5.09 3.06 7.87
CA LYS A 99 -6.27 3.79 8.33
C LYS A 99 -6.12 4.30 9.76
N VAL A 100 -5.42 3.57 10.60
CA VAL A 100 -5.13 3.98 11.99
C VAL A 100 -4.24 5.22 12.01
N PHE A 101 -3.28 5.32 11.07
CA PHE A 101 -2.35 6.45 11.00
C PHE A 101 -2.99 7.78 10.54
N TRP A 102 -4.23 7.77 10.09
CA TRP A 102 -4.96 9.01 9.77
C TRP A 102 -5.34 9.78 11.03
N ASP A 103 -5.49 9.08 12.15
CA ASP A 103 -5.84 9.66 13.44
C ASP A 103 -4.63 9.58 14.39
N ARG A 104 -3.94 10.71 14.55
CA ARG A 104 -2.76 10.78 15.41
C ARG A 104 -3.08 10.47 16.88
N VAL A 105 -4.27 10.80 17.35
CA VAL A 105 -4.69 10.52 18.72
C VAL A 105 -4.80 9.01 18.94
N LYS A 106 -5.38 8.29 17.97
CA LYS A 106 -5.42 6.82 18.01
C LYS A 106 -4.05 6.19 18.00
N VAL A 107 -3.15 6.71 17.15
CA VAL A 107 -1.75 6.21 17.11
C VAL A 107 -1.08 6.39 18.47
N LEU A 108 -1.18 7.58 19.07
CA LEU A 108 -0.58 7.84 20.39
C LEU A 108 -1.14 6.92 21.46
N LYS A 109 -2.46 6.71 21.49
CA LYS A 109 -3.09 5.76 22.44
C LYS A 109 -2.57 4.34 22.28
N ILE A 110 -2.47 3.84 21.04
CA ILE A 110 -1.93 2.50 20.77
C ILE A 110 -0.49 2.36 21.24
N LEU A 111 0.35 3.38 21.01
CA LEU A 111 1.74 3.37 21.46
C LEU A 111 1.84 3.37 22.99
N GLU A 112 1.02 4.18 23.66
CA GLU A 112 0.95 4.25 25.13
C GLU A 112 0.50 2.92 25.74
N GLU A 113 -0.56 2.31 25.20
CA GLU A 113 -1.05 0.99 25.61
C GLU A 113 -0.01 -0.12 25.39
N ALA A 114 0.82 0.02 24.36
CA ALA A 114 1.95 -0.88 24.11
C ALA A 114 3.17 -0.62 25.00
N GLY A 115 3.10 0.37 25.91
CA GLY A 115 4.22 0.76 26.78
C GLY A 115 5.38 1.46 26.06
N ILE A 116 5.13 1.99 24.87
CA ILE A 116 6.12 2.74 24.10
C ILE A 116 6.09 4.21 24.55
N PRO A 117 7.23 4.81 24.94
CA PRO A 117 7.28 6.21 25.35
C PRO A 117 6.80 7.13 24.24
N ILE A 118 5.84 7.99 24.54
CA ILE A 118 5.32 9.01 23.62
C ILE A 118 5.72 10.41 24.10
N PRO A 119 5.88 11.38 23.19
CA PRO A 119 6.17 12.74 23.60
C PRO A 119 5.00 13.36 24.38
N PRO A 120 5.26 14.27 25.33
CA PRO A 120 4.20 15.05 25.98
C PRO A 120 3.34 15.74 24.91
N HIS A 121 2.03 15.60 25.02
CA HIS A 121 1.09 16.16 24.05
C HIS A 121 -0.18 16.66 24.73
N ILE A 122 -0.89 17.55 24.06
CA ILE A 122 -2.21 18.04 24.47
C ILE A 122 -3.16 17.69 23.33
N ILE A 123 -4.27 17.05 23.66
CA ILE A 123 -5.37 16.81 22.72
C ILE A 123 -6.28 18.04 22.83
N ALA A 124 -6.36 18.82 21.75
CA ALA A 124 -7.35 19.89 21.63
C ALA A 124 -8.54 19.33 20.85
N ASP A 125 -9.68 19.19 21.52
CA ASP A 125 -10.96 18.92 20.86
C ASP A 125 -11.42 20.21 20.17
N GLY A 126 -10.96 20.39 18.96
CA GLY A 126 -11.32 21.51 18.09
C GLY A 126 -12.25 21.04 16.99
N CYS A 127 -13.53 21.38 17.13
CA CYS A 127 -14.61 21.20 16.17
C CYS A 127 -15.24 19.80 16.08
N GLU A 128 -16.55 19.87 16.10
CA GLU A 128 -17.52 18.79 15.99
C GLU A 128 -17.16 17.78 14.90
N ASN A 129 -17.39 16.52 15.19
CA ASN A 129 -17.24 15.34 14.35
C ASN A 129 -17.63 15.61 12.89
N GLU A 130 -16.65 15.93 12.07
CA GLU A 130 -16.79 15.72 10.64
C GLU A 130 -16.71 14.21 10.43
N GLU A 131 -17.88 13.59 10.27
CA GLU A 131 -17.92 12.19 9.87
C GLU A 131 -17.30 12.05 8.50
N ILE A 132 -16.14 11.40 8.46
CA ILE A 132 -15.49 11.05 7.22
C ILE A 132 -16.18 9.79 6.71
N ASP A 133 -16.74 9.83 5.50
CA ASP A 133 -17.32 8.66 4.85
C ASP A 133 -16.24 7.58 4.59
N ASN A 134 -16.69 6.40 4.21
CA ASN A 134 -15.82 5.27 3.95
C ASN A 134 -14.82 5.49 2.79
N ASP A 135 -14.95 6.58 2.05
CA ASP A 135 -14.08 6.98 0.94
C ASP A 135 -13.13 8.14 1.32
N GLY A 136 -13.12 8.57 2.60
CA GLY A 136 -12.25 9.61 3.11
C GLY A 136 -12.71 11.04 2.81
N LYS A 137 -14.00 11.22 2.49
CA LYS A 137 -14.59 12.52 2.20
C LYS A 137 -15.34 13.05 3.42
N ILE A 138 -15.10 14.32 3.77
CA ILE A 138 -15.82 15.02 4.84
C ILE A 138 -17.29 15.14 4.42
N MET A 139 -18.19 14.58 5.24
CA MET A 139 -19.63 14.78 5.09
C MET A 139 -20.00 16.10 5.78
N ASN A 140 -20.42 17.10 4.99
CA ASN A 140 -21.02 18.34 5.47
C ASN A 140 -22.49 18.13 5.80
#